data_35b92246e6fa0fbcba8e9199656f1753
#
_entry.id   35b92246e6fa0fbcba8e9199656f1753
#
_cell.length_a   1.000
_cell.length_b   1.000
_cell.length_c   1.000
_cell.angle_alpha   90.00
_cell.angle_beta   90.00
_cell.angle_gamma   90.00
#
_symmetry.space_group_name_H-M   'P 1'
#
loop_
_entity.id
_entity.type
_entity.pdbx_description
1 polymer ?
#
loop_
_entity_poly.entity_id
_entity_poly.type
_entity_poly.pdbx_seq_one_letter_code
_entity_poly.pdbx_strand_id
1 'polypeptide(L)'
;MIYPKSIAVLIEHFQKFPSIGPKSAQRMAFYLLRMPENEIQRFAQAMIEAKKNTRTCEICFNLSTSSPCEICTSTRREREIICVVAETKDLIAIEKTNEYKGLYHVLQGLISPMDGIGADDIRIKELLNRLTDDAVKEVILALNPSVEGEATSLYLSKLIKPFGIKISRIAFGLPAGADLEYADEITIAKAIEGRREM
;
A
#
# COMPACT_ATOMS: atom_id res chain seq x y z
N MET A 1 -1.64 -12.02 40.31
CA MET A 1 -1.09 -11.27 39.15
C MET A 1 0.42 -11.50 39.16
N ILE A 2 0.99 -11.98 38.05
CA ILE A 2 2.44 -12.33 37.99
C ILE A 2 3.31 -11.06 37.81
N TYR A 3 2.75 -10.00 37.24
CA TYR A 3 3.45 -8.73 36.98
C TYR A 3 2.83 -7.55 37.70
N PRO A 4 3.60 -6.51 38.05
CA PRO A 4 3.06 -5.22 38.43
C PRO A 4 2.05 -4.70 37.37
N LYS A 5 1.01 -4.00 37.82
CA LYS A 5 -0.10 -3.56 36.95
C LYS A 5 0.37 -2.78 35.73
N SER A 6 1.35 -1.88 35.86
CA SER A 6 1.92 -1.09 34.77
C SER A 6 2.58 -1.95 33.70
N ILE A 7 3.29 -2.99 34.09
CA ILE A 7 3.94 -3.93 33.15
C ILE A 7 2.89 -4.77 32.43
N ALA A 8 1.86 -5.25 33.14
CA ALA A 8 0.78 -6.01 32.55
C ALA A 8 0.06 -5.20 31.44
N VAL A 9 -0.29 -3.94 31.73
CA VAL A 9 -0.92 -3.03 30.76
C VAL A 9 -0.03 -2.80 29.54
N LEU A 10 1.28 -2.62 29.74
CA LEU A 10 2.22 -2.44 28.63
C LEU A 10 2.29 -3.68 27.72
N ILE A 11 2.32 -4.88 28.32
CA ILE A 11 2.29 -6.16 27.58
C ILE A 11 0.99 -6.27 26.76
N GLU A 12 -0.17 -5.95 27.35
CA GLU A 12 -1.45 -5.95 26.65
C GLU A 12 -1.47 -5.01 25.45
N HIS A 13 -0.87 -3.82 25.58
CA HIS A 13 -0.75 -2.90 24.44
C HIS A 13 0.11 -3.45 23.31
N PHE A 14 1.23 -4.12 23.63
CA PHE A 14 2.05 -4.75 22.59
C PHE A 14 1.36 -5.93 21.91
N GLN A 15 0.51 -6.68 22.63
CA GLN A 15 -0.26 -7.77 22.04
C GLN A 15 -1.31 -7.31 21.02
N LYS A 16 -1.66 -6.02 21.00
CA LYS A 16 -2.56 -5.45 19.97
C LYS A 16 -1.91 -5.30 18.62
N PHE A 17 -0.57 -5.38 18.54
CA PHE A 17 0.11 -5.34 17.26
C PHE A 17 -0.02 -6.68 16.52
N PRO A 18 -0.26 -6.65 15.18
CA PRO A 18 -0.35 -7.88 14.40
C PRO A 18 0.94 -8.69 14.53
N SER A 19 0.81 -10.01 14.60
CA SER A 19 1.91 -10.98 14.74
C SER A 19 2.70 -10.90 16.06
N ILE A 20 2.27 -10.09 17.04
CA ILE A 20 2.90 -10.03 18.37
C ILE A 20 2.12 -10.90 19.35
N GLY A 21 2.67 -12.08 19.65
CA GLY A 21 2.16 -12.98 20.67
C GLY A 21 2.61 -12.61 22.11
N PRO A 22 2.07 -13.29 23.13
CA PRO A 22 2.35 -12.98 24.55
C PRO A 22 3.84 -12.96 24.89
N LYS A 23 4.63 -13.93 24.38
CA LYS A 23 6.07 -14.01 24.66
C LYS A 23 6.84 -12.84 24.06
N SER A 24 6.50 -12.43 22.82
CA SER A 24 7.13 -11.29 22.14
C SER A 24 6.75 -9.97 22.84
N ALA A 25 5.48 -9.78 23.17
CA ALA A 25 4.99 -8.61 23.91
C ALA A 25 5.70 -8.46 25.27
N GLN A 26 5.86 -9.57 26.01
CA GLN A 26 6.60 -9.58 27.27
C GLN A 26 8.06 -9.16 27.06
N ARG A 27 8.75 -9.72 26.06
CA ARG A 27 10.14 -9.33 25.74
C ARG A 27 10.27 -7.85 25.43
N MET A 28 9.34 -7.31 24.63
CA MET A 28 9.32 -5.88 24.30
C MET A 28 9.12 -5.02 25.54
N ALA A 29 8.17 -5.36 26.42
CA ALA A 29 7.93 -4.63 27.66
C ALA A 29 9.17 -4.61 28.56
N PHE A 30 9.82 -5.75 28.79
CA PHE A 30 11.04 -5.82 29.60
C PHE A 30 12.25 -5.14 28.95
N TYR A 31 12.30 -5.08 27.60
CA TYR A 31 13.32 -4.31 26.90
C TYR A 31 13.16 -2.81 27.16
N LEU A 32 11.94 -2.28 27.03
CA LEU A 32 11.65 -0.87 27.32
C LEU A 32 12.01 -0.48 28.75
N LEU A 33 11.79 -1.34 29.74
CA LEU A 33 12.14 -1.05 31.13
C LEU A 33 13.66 -0.89 31.38
N ARG A 34 14.49 -1.32 30.43
CA ARG A 34 15.96 -1.14 30.48
C ARG A 34 16.44 0.10 29.74
N MET A 35 15.55 0.72 28.95
CA MET A 35 15.90 1.93 28.20
C MET A 35 15.90 3.15 29.14
N PRO A 36 16.72 4.15 28.85
CA PRO A 36 16.65 5.43 29.54
C PRO A 36 15.27 6.10 29.35
N GLU A 37 14.77 6.75 30.40
CA GLU A 37 13.43 7.38 30.39
C GLU A 37 13.26 8.39 29.24
N ASN A 38 14.30 9.16 28.93
CA ASN A 38 14.28 10.12 27.83
C ASN A 38 14.13 9.48 26.44
N GLU A 39 14.57 8.24 26.27
CA GLU A 39 14.37 7.48 25.01
C GLU A 39 12.94 6.97 24.91
N ILE A 40 12.37 6.50 26.04
CA ILE A 40 10.97 6.08 26.11
C ILE A 40 10.05 7.27 25.80
N GLN A 41 10.33 8.44 26.38
CA GLN A 41 9.56 9.66 26.12
C GLN A 41 9.61 10.04 24.64
N ARG A 42 10.80 10.01 24.01
CA ARG A 42 10.96 10.27 22.57
C ARG A 42 10.19 9.28 21.70
N PHE A 43 10.23 7.99 22.06
CA PHE A 43 9.50 6.94 21.34
C PHE A 43 7.97 7.14 21.46
N ALA A 44 7.48 7.39 22.66
CA ALA A 44 6.06 7.67 22.90
C ALA A 44 5.60 8.93 22.11
N GLN A 45 6.40 9.98 22.14
CA GLN A 45 6.11 11.21 21.41
C GLN A 45 6.09 10.98 19.90
N ALA A 46 7.03 10.21 19.35
CA ALA A 46 7.06 9.88 17.93
C ALA A 46 5.79 9.14 17.47
N MET A 47 5.27 8.20 18.26
CA MET A 47 3.99 7.52 17.97
C MET A 47 2.82 8.51 17.93
N ILE A 48 2.75 9.42 18.88
CA ILE A 48 1.70 10.44 18.98
C ILE A 48 1.79 11.39 17.77
N GLU A 49 2.97 11.88 17.45
CA GLU A 49 3.21 12.79 16.33
C GLU A 49 2.91 12.14 14.99
N ALA A 50 3.33 10.91 14.78
CA ALA A 50 3.01 10.15 13.57
C ALA A 50 1.48 10.08 13.37
N LYS A 51 0.72 9.76 14.44
CA LYS A 51 -0.73 9.69 14.37
C LYS A 51 -1.39 11.05 14.13
N LYS A 52 -0.88 12.12 14.76
CA LYS A 52 -1.45 13.48 14.66
C LYS A 52 -1.14 14.15 13.31
N ASN A 53 0.08 13.96 12.81
CA ASN A 53 0.59 14.70 11.65
C ASN A 53 0.39 13.96 10.33
N THR A 54 0.02 12.66 10.38
CA THR A 54 -0.28 11.90 9.16
C THR A 54 -1.76 11.99 8.83
N ARG A 55 -2.06 12.35 7.60
CA ARG A 55 -3.39 12.47 7.03
C ARG A 55 -3.45 11.82 5.66
N THR A 56 -4.65 11.55 5.19
CA THR A 56 -4.89 11.06 3.83
C THR A 56 -4.96 12.24 2.87
N CYS A 57 -4.24 12.16 1.77
CA CYS A 57 -4.33 13.16 0.69
C CYS A 57 -5.73 13.11 0.05
N GLU A 58 -6.39 14.25 -0.07
CA GLU A 58 -7.74 14.36 -0.65
C GLU A 58 -7.81 14.00 -2.14
N ILE A 59 -6.67 14.05 -2.88
CA ILE A 59 -6.63 13.75 -4.32
C ILE A 59 -6.30 12.28 -4.58
N CYS A 60 -5.22 11.75 -3.99
CA CYS A 60 -4.72 10.42 -4.34
C CYS A 60 -4.87 9.38 -3.23
N PHE A 61 -5.37 9.77 -2.06
CA PHE A 61 -5.58 8.93 -0.88
C PHE A 61 -4.31 8.31 -0.29
N ASN A 62 -3.13 8.80 -0.69
CA ASN A 62 -1.87 8.47 -0.04
C ASN A 62 -1.78 9.08 1.36
N LEU A 63 -1.04 8.43 2.26
CA LEU A 63 -0.66 9.01 3.56
C LEU A 63 0.40 10.10 3.37
N SER A 64 0.17 11.27 3.96
CA SER A 64 1.04 12.44 3.84
C SER A 64 0.91 13.34 5.06
N THR A 65 1.84 14.26 5.23
CA THR A 65 1.76 15.34 6.22
C THR A 65 0.95 16.53 5.72
N SER A 66 0.77 16.64 4.39
CA SER A 66 -0.03 17.70 3.75
C SER A 66 -1.17 17.12 2.90
N SER A 67 -2.19 17.90 2.62
CA SER A 67 -3.24 17.60 1.65
C SER A 67 -3.56 18.87 0.84
N PRO A 68 -3.34 18.81 -0.49
CA PRO A 68 -2.78 17.73 -1.29
C PRO A 68 -1.33 17.36 -0.93
N CYS A 69 -0.93 16.10 -1.20
CA CYS A 69 0.41 15.62 -0.92
C CYS A 69 1.45 16.15 -1.94
N GLU A 70 2.73 16.00 -1.60
CA GLU A 70 3.85 16.47 -2.43
C GLU A 70 3.84 15.87 -3.85
N ILE A 71 3.41 14.61 -4.02
CA ILE A 71 3.30 13.98 -5.34
C ILE A 71 2.22 14.68 -6.18
N CYS A 72 1.05 14.94 -5.59
CA CYS A 72 -0.07 15.58 -6.30
C CYS A 72 0.19 17.04 -6.67
N THR A 73 0.97 17.76 -5.86
CA THR A 73 1.30 19.18 -6.08
C THR A 73 2.52 19.38 -6.98
N SER A 74 3.34 18.32 -7.18
CA SER A 74 4.57 18.42 -7.96
C SER A 74 4.27 18.76 -9.43
N THR A 75 4.93 19.78 -9.95
CA THR A 75 4.89 20.16 -11.36
C THR A 75 5.77 19.29 -12.26
N ARG A 76 6.61 18.42 -11.65
CA ARG A 76 7.50 17.49 -12.37
C ARG A 76 6.81 16.19 -12.73
N ARG A 77 5.58 15.96 -12.23
CA ARG A 77 4.83 14.73 -12.46
C ARG A 77 4.01 14.79 -13.74
N GLU A 78 4.00 13.69 -14.45
CA GLU A 78 3.18 13.46 -15.64
C GLU A 78 1.73 13.25 -15.22
N ARG A 79 0.85 14.17 -15.58
CA ARG A 79 -0.55 14.14 -15.16
C ARG A 79 -1.42 13.22 -16.01
N GLU A 80 -0.89 12.79 -17.15
CA GLU A 80 -1.58 11.90 -18.10
C GLU A 80 -1.62 10.43 -17.64
N ILE A 81 -0.81 10.05 -16.64
CA ILE A 81 -0.66 8.67 -16.20
C ILE A 81 -0.97 8.56 -14.70
N ILE A 82 -1.88 7.66 -14.35
CA ILE A 82 -2.23 7.35 -12.96
C ILE A 82 -1.89 5.88 -12.65
N CYS A 83 -1.01 5.65 -11.68
CA CYS A 83 -0.72 4.34 -11.14
C CYS A 83 -1.65 4.05 -9.95
N VAL A 84 -2.47 3.03 -10.07
CA VAL A 84 -3.40 2.59 -9.03
C VAL A 84 -2.77 1.50 -8.21
N VAL A 85 -2.70 1.71 -6.89
CA VAL A 85 -2.12 0.78 -5.91
C VAL A 85 -3.14 0.47 -4.82
N ALA A 86 -2.99 -0.66 -4.12
CA ALA A 86 -3.88 -1.02 -3.03
C ALA A 86 -3.61 -0.17 -1.78
N GLU A 87 -2.35 -0.03 -1.39
CA GLU A 87 -1.96 0.64 -0.15
C GLU A 87 -0.78 1.61 -0.36
N THR A 88 -0.59 2.52 0.61
CA THR A 88 0.55 3.46 0.62
C THR A 88 1.90 2.75 0.55
N LYS A 89 2.04 1.56 1.16
CA LYS A 89 3.31 0.81 1.11
C LYS A 89 3.70 0.41 -0.32
N ASP A 90 2.72 0.11 -1.18
CA ASP A 90 2.92 -0.27 -2.57
C ASP A 90 3.40 0.94 -3.39
N LEU A 91 2.77 2.12 -3.16
CA LEU A 91 3.23 3.39 -3.72
C LEU A 91 4.69 3.66 -3.34
N ILE A 92 5.04 3.50 -2.07
CA ILE A 92 6.41 3.74 -1.59
C ILE A 92 7.40 2.77 -2.27
N ALA A 93 7.01 1.52 -2.51
CA ALA A 93 7.84 0.56 -3.21
C ALA A 93 8.15 1.01 -4.65
N ILE A 94 7.14 1.53 -5.36
CA ILE A 94 7.31 2.05 -6.73
C ILE A 94 8.15 3.34 -6.71
N GLU A 95 7.90 4.28 -5.80
CA GLU A 95 8.65 5.54 -5.69
C GLU A 95 10.14 5.31 -5.43
N LYS A 96 10.49 4.29 -4.65
CA LYS A 96 11.91 3.94 -4.39
C LYS A 96 12.69 3.57 -5.65
N THR A 97 12.03 3.15 -6.72
CA THR A 97 12.70 2.85 -8.00
C THR A 97 13.17 4.12 -8.70
N ASN A 98 12.55 5.27 -8.44
CA ASN A 98 12.72 6.55 -9.14
C ASN A 98 12.41 6.53 -10.66
N GLU A 99 11.83 5.45 -11.17
CA GLU A 99 11.51 5.27 -12.60
C GLU A 99 10.13 5.81 -12.96
N TYR A 100 9.17 5.75 -12.04
CA TYR A 100 7.82 6.21 -12.30
C TYR A 100 7.68 7.72 -12.07
N LYS A 101 7.16 8.42 -13.06
CA LYS A 101 7.00 9.89 -13.02
C LYS A 101 5.55 10.36 -13.03
N GLY A 102 4.59 9.45 -13.13
CA GLY A 102 3.16 9.78 -13.12
C GLY A 102 2.58 10.07 -11.74
N LEU A 103 1.27 10.20 -11.69
CA LEU A 103 0.49 10.36 -10.46
C LEU A 103 0.04 9.00 -9.91
N TYR A 104 -0.40 9.00 -8.66
CA TYR A 104 -0.92 7.79 -8.01
C TYR A 104 -2.39 7.93 -7.61
N HIS A 105 -3.01 6.78 -7.40
CA HIS A 105 -4.26 6.64 -6.67
C HIS A 105 -4.18 5.42 -5.74
N VAL A 106 -4.37 5.64 -4.45
CA VAL A 106 -4.35 4.59 -3.42
C VAL A 106 -5.79 4.19 -3.11
N LEU A 107 -6.11 2.92 -3.37
CA LEU A 107 -7.47 2.39 -3.15
C LEU A 107 -7.82 2.23 -1.66
N GLN A 108 -6.81 2.16 -0.78
CA GLN A 108 -6.93 1.86 0.64
C GLN A 108 -7.50 0.46 0.94
N GLY A 109 -7.31 -0.49 0.03
CA GLY A 109 -7.72 -1.88 0.14
C GLY A 109 -7.94 -2.54 -1.20
N LEU A 110 -8.42 -3.76 -1.17
CA LEU A 110 -8.83 -4.58 -2.30
C LEU A 110 -10.24 -5.09 -2.06
N ILE A 111 -10.97 -5.41 -3.12
CA ILE A 111 -12.26 -6.10 -3.01
C ILE A 111 -12.00 -7.50 -2.45
N SER A 112 -12.54 -7.78 -1.27
CA SER A 112 -12.42 -9.05 -0.57
C SER A 112 -13.77 -9.46 0.04
N PRO A 113 -14.60 -10.20 -0.68
CA PRO A 113 -15.89 -10.66 -0.18
C PRO A 113 -15.78 -11.51 1.09
N MET A 114 -14.67 -12.24 1.25
CA MET A 114 -14.42 -13.07 2.43
C MET A 114 -14.22 -12.22 3.70
N ASP A 115 -13.66 -11.01 3.54
CA ASP A 115 -13.44 -10.04 4.62
C ASP A 115 -14.60 -9.02 4.70
N GLY A 116 -15.64 -9.16 3.88
CA GLY A 116 -16.77 -8.25 3.81
C GLY A 116 -16.44 -6.90 3.16
N ILE A 117 -15.34 -6.79 2.40
CA ILE A 117 -14.90 -5.55 1.74
C ILE A 117 -15.44 -5.52 0.32
N GLY A 118 -16.37 -4.60 0.05
CA GLY A 118 -16.93 -4.35 -1.27
C GLY A 118 -16.25 -3.20 -2.02
N ALA A 119 -16.75 -2.92 -3.23
CA ALA A 119 -16.23 -1.83 -4.05
C ALA A 119 -16.48 -0.43 -3.44
N ASP A 120 -17.52 -0.29 -2.62
CA ASP A 120 -17.88 0.97 -1.96
C ASP A 120 -17.05 1.25 -0.69
N ASP A 121 -16.35 0.24 -0.18
CA ASP A 121 -15.51 0.36 1.01
C ASP A 121 -14.10 0.87 0.69
N ILE A 122 -13.73 0.86 -0.59
CA ILE A 122 -12.42 1.32 -1.08
C ILE A 122 -12.56 2.48 -2.08
N ARG A 123 -11.48 3.17 -2.40
CA ARG A 123 -11.48 4.45 -3.14
C ARG A 123 -11.65 4.31 -4.65
N ILE A 124 -12.58 3.45 -5.11
CA ILE A 124 -12.87 3.26 -6.54
C ILE A 124 -13.68 4.43 -7.10
N LYS A 125 -14.70 4.89 -6.37
CA LYS A 125 -15.55 6.00 -6.82
C LYS A 125 -14.74 7.28 -7.04
N GLU A 126 -13.81 7.55 -6.14
CA GLU A 126 -12.93 8.72 -6.22
C GLU A 126 -11.92 8.57 -7.38
N LEU A 127 -11.45 7.36 -7.67
CA LEU A 127 -10.66 7.10 -8.87
C LEU A 127 -11.45 7.47 -10.12
N LEU A 128 -12.68 6.94 -10.27
CA LEU A 128 -13.51 7.20 -11.46
C LEU A 128 -13.78 8.70 -11.63
N ASN A 129 -14.03 9.44 -10.55
CA ASN A 129 -14.19 10.88 -10.59
C ASN A 129 -12.95 11.61 -11.13
N ARG A 130 -11.74 11.10 -10.82
CA ARG A 130 -10.49 11.66 -11.36
C ARG A 130 -10.29 11.37 -12.84
N LEU A 131 -10.89 10.28 -13.35
CA LEU A 131 -10.79 9.88 -14.75
C LEU A 131 -11.78 10.63 -15.66
N THR A 132 -12.63 11.47 -15.12
CA THR A 132 -13.46 12.40 -15.92
C THR A 132 -12.66 13.57 -16.46
N ASP A 133 -11.42 13.78 -15.99
CA ASP A 133 -10.49 14.77 -16.53
C ASP A 133 -9.86 14.21 -17.82
N ASP A 134 -10.10 14.88 -18.94
CA ASP A 134 -9.58 14.51 -20.28
C ASP A 134 -8.04 14.48 -20.36
N ALA A 135 -7.36 14.99 -19.33
CA ALA A 135 -5.91 14.93 -19.24
C ALA A 135 -5.37 13.51 -19.00
N VAL A 136 -6.17 12.59 -18.41
CA VAL A 136 -5.71 11.23 -18.08
C VAL A 136 -5.82 10.34 -19.33
N LYS A 137 -4.67 9.80 -19.78
CA LYS A 137 -4.57 8.92 -20.95
C LYS A 137 -4.29 7.46 -20.62
N GLU A 138 -3.67 7.21 -19.47
CA GLU A 138 -3.33 5.85 -19.06
C GLU A 138 -3.56 5.64 -17.55
N VAL A 139 -4.13 4.47 -17.22
CA VAL A 139 -4.23 3.93 -15.87
C VAL A 139 -3.40 2.65 -15.81
N ILE A 140 -2.40 2.64 -14.93
CA ILE A 140 -1.58 1.47 -14.64
C ILE A 140 -2.13 0.79 -13.38
N LEU A 141 -2.60 -0.44 -13.48
CA LEU A 141 -3.04 -1.24 -12.35
C LEU A 141 -1.83 -1.94 -11.72
N ALA A 142 -1.36 -1.44 -10.60
CA ALA A 142 -0.22 -1.96 -9.85
C ALA A 142 -0.71 -2.63 -8.54
N LEU A 143 -1.60 -3.61 -8.69
CA LEU A 143 -2.15 -4.38 -7.58
C LEU A 143 -1.40 -5.69 -7.42
N ASN A 144 -1.38 -6.22 -6.20
CA ASN A 144 -0.73 -7.49 -5.89
C ASN A 144 -1.35 -8.64 -6.70
N PRO A 145 -0.57 -9.64 -7.12
CA PRO A 145 -1.05 -10.81 -7.87
C PRO A 145 -1.74 -11.85 -6.96
N SER A 146 -2.62 -11.38 -6.07
CA SER A 146 -3.50 -12.20 -5.23
C SER A 146 -4.87 -12.35 -5.90
N VAL A 147 -5.69 -13.24 -5.38
CA VAL A 147 -7.08 -13.44 -5.86
C VAL A 147 -7.87 -12.12 -5.78
N GLU A 148 -7.73 -11.39 -4.67
CA GLU A 148 -8.39 -10.11 -4.43
C GLU A 148 -7.85 -9.02 -5.37
N GLY A 149 -6.52 -8.99 -5.61
CA GLY A 149 -5.90 -8.04 -6.53
C GLY A 149 -6.31 -8.28 -7.97
N GLU A 150 -6.39 -9.53 -8.42
CA GLU A 150 -6.90 -9.90 -9.75
C GLU A 150 -8.39 -9.52 -9.90
N ALA A 151 -9.22 -9.88 -8.91
CA ALA A 151 -10.65 -9.53 -8.91
C ALA A 151 -10.85 -8.02 -8.96
N THR A 152 -10.09 -7.26 -8.16
CA THR A 152 -10.13 -5.80 -8.14
C THR A 152 -9.66 -5.20 -9.47
N SER A 153 -8.59 -5.74 -10.07
CA SER A 153 -8.08 -5.31 -11.37
C SER A 153 -9.10 -5.52 -12.48
N LEU A 154 -9.74 -6.68 -12.53
CA LEU A 154 -10.80 -6.99 -13.50
C LEU A 154 -12.01 -6.08 -13.32
N TYR A 155 -12.40 -5.82 -12.08
CA TYR A 155 -13.51 -4.92 -11.78
C TYR A 155 -13.21 -3.49 -12.23
N LEU A 156 -12.03 -2.95 -11.87
CA LEU A 156 -11.57 -1.63 -12.31
C LEU A 156 -11.48 -1.51 -13.82
N SER A 157 -10.93 -2.52 -14.49
CA SER A 157 -10.82 -2.54 -15.96
C SER A 157 -12.18 -2.40 -16.63
N LYS A 158 -13.22 -3.08 -16.13
CA LYS A 158 -14.59 -2.94 -16.65
C LYS A 158 -15.16 -1.54 -16.45
N LEU A 159 -14.90 -0.92 -15.30
CA LEU A 159 -15.39 0.43 -14.97
C LEU A 159 -14.65 1.52 -15.75
N ILE A 160 -13.34 1.35 -16.01
CA ILE A 160 -12.52 2.35 -16.69
C ILE A 160 -12.67 2.27 -18.21
N LYS A 161 -12.94 1.08 -18.76
CA LYS A 161 -13.07 0.88 -20.23
C LYS A 161 -13.98 1.90 -20.94
N PRO A 162 -15.16 2.28 -20.40
CA PRO A 162 -16.04 3.27 -21.05
C PRO A 162 -15.44 4.67 -21.21
N PHE A 163 -14.41 5.02 -20.42
CA PHE A 163 -13.73 6.33 -20.53
C PHE A 163 -12.79 6.42 -21.72
N GLY A 164 -12.52 5.31 -22.44
CA GLY A 164 -11.59 5.29 -23.56
C GLY A 164 -10.11 5.44 -23.16
N ILE A 165 -9.80 5.35 -21.88
CA ILE A 165 -8.46 5.48 -21.32
C ILE A 165 -7.72 4.15 -21.47
N LYS A 166 -6.43 4.21 -21.83
CA LYS A 166 -5.57 3.03 -21.89
C LYS A 166 -5.42 2.43 -20.50
N ILE A 167 -5.67 1.13 -20.37
CA ILE A 167 -5.46 0.38 -19.13
C ILE A 167 -4.30 -0.56 -19.33
N SER A 168 -3.32 -0.47 -18.46
CA SER A 168 -2.17 -1.38 -18.39
C SER A 168 -2.01 -1.93 -16.98
N ARG A 169 -1.20 -2.96 -16.84
CA ARG A 169 -0.84 -3.52 -15.52
C ARG A 169 0.65 -3.74 -15.45
N ILE A 170 1.19 -3.75 -14.25
CA ILE A 170 2.59 -4.12 -14.05
C ILE A 170 2.82 -5.56 -14.52
N ALA A 171 3.97 -5.79 -15.16
CA ALA A 171 4.32 -7.12 -15.66
C ALA A 171 4.52 -8.11 -14.49
N PHE A 172 4.04 -9.33 -14.69
CA PHE A 172 4.43 -10.47 -13.85
C PHE A 172 5.69 -11.09 -14.42
N GLY A 173 6.57 -11.56 -13.54
CA GLY A 173 7.79 -12.18 -13.99
C GLY A 173 8.65 -12.68 -12.85
N LEU A 174 9.76 -13.25 -13.22
CA LEU A 174 10.79 -13.71 -12.29
C LEU A 174 11.48 -12.50 -11.65
N PRO A 175 11.73 -12.52 -10.33
CA PRO A 175 12.53 -11.51 -9.68
C PRO A 175 13.94 -11.45 -10.29
N ALA A 176 14.49 -10.24 -10.45
CA ALA A 176 15.85 -10.07 -10.94
C ALA A 176 16.85 -10.78 -10.02
N GLY A 177 17.72 -11.63 -10.59
CA GLY A 177 18.71 -12.40 -9.86
C GLY A 177 18.18 -13.69 -9.20
N ALA A 178 16.92 -14.06 -9.44
CA ALA A 178 16.41 -15.35 -9.00
C ALA A 178 16.75 -16.45 -10.03
N ASP A 179 17.11 -17.62 -9.52
CA ASP A 179 17.28 -18.80 -10.36
C ASP A 179 15.92 -19.38 -10.77
N LEU A 180 15.79 -19.78 -12.01
CA LEU A 180 14.55 -20.29 -12.60
C LEU A 180 14.02 -21.53 -11.85
N GLU A 181 14.91 -22.39 -11.35
CA GLU A 181 14.55 -23.63 -10.67
C GLU A 181 13.84 -23.44 -9.32
N TYR A 182 13.98 -22.26 -8.69
CA TYR A 182 13.31 -21.94 -7.42
C TYR A 182 11.99 -21.19 -7.58
N ALA A 183 11.61 -20.85 -8.81
CA ALA A 183 10.34 -20.19 -9.07
C ALA A 183 9.22 -21.24 -9.11
N ASP A 184 8.05 -20.87 -8.53
CA ASP A 184 6.87 -21.72 -8.62
C ASP A 184 6.31 -21.77 -10.06
N GLU A 185 5.54 -22.81 -10.34
CA GLU A 185 4.99 -23.08 -11.67
C GLU A 185 4.12 -21.94 -12.20
N ILE A 186 3.37 -21.27 -11.31
CA ILE A 186 2.48 -20.15 -11.69
C ILE A 186 3.30 -18.95 -12.11
N THR A 187 4.35 -18.63 -11.34
CA THR A 187 5.29 -17.53 -11.67
C THR A 187 5.97 -17.76 -13.01
N ILE A 188 6.45 -18.99 -13.27
CA ILE A 188 7.07 -19.34 -14.56
C ILE A 188 6.05 -19.22 -15.71
N ALA A 189 4.84 -19.76 -15.53
CA ALA A 189 3.80 -19.68 -16.55
C ALA A 189 3.46 -18.20 -16.89
N LYS A 190 3.32 -17.34 -15.88
CA LYS A 190 3.08 -15.91 -16.06
C LYS A 190 4.25 -15.18 -16.73
N ALA A 191 5.48 -15.55 -16.42
CA ALA A 191 6.67 -14.99 -17.08
C ALA A 191 6.71 -15.36 -18.57
N ILE A 192 6.38 -16.61 -18.92
CA ILE A 192 6.30 -17.07 -20.33
C ILE A 192 5.16 -16.37 -21.08
N GLU A 193 3.99 -16.21 -20.44
CA GLU A 193 2.84 -15.50 -21.01
C GLU A 193 3.20 -14.03 -21.32
N GLY A 194 3.90 -13.37 -20.38
CA GLY A 194 4.32 -11.97 -20.46
C GLY A 194 5.64 -11.72 -21.20
N ARG A 195 6.22 -12.73 -21.90
CA ARG A 195 7.49 -12.59 -22.63
C ARG A 195 7.46 -11.49 -23.66
N ARG A 196 8.59 -10.81 -23.84
CA ARG A 196 8.77 -9.75 -24.84
C ARG A 196 9.79 -10.18 -25.89
N GLU A 197 9.62 -9.67 -27.12
CA GLU A 197 10.65 -9.74 -28.14
C GLU A 197 11.86 -8.91 -27.74
N MET A 198 13.07 -9.36 -28.10
CA MET A 198 14.34 -8.70 -27.82
C MET A 198 14.88 -8.03 -29.09
#